data_10da6354e3ea0b41e7135c39d2b1679e
#
_entry.id   10da6354e3ea0b41e7135c39d2b1679e
#
_cell.length_a   1.000
_cell.length_b   1.000
_cell.length_c   1.000
_cell.angle_alpha   90.00
_cell.angle_beta   90.00
_cell.angle_gamma   90.00
#
_symmetry.space_group_name_H-M   'P 1'
#
loop_
_entity.id
_entity.type
_entity.pdbx_description
1 polymer ?
#
loop_
_entity_poly.entity_id
_entity_poly.type
_entity_poly.pdbx_seq_one_letter_code
_entity_poly.pdbx_strand_id
1 'polypeptide(L)'
;RSTLFPYTTLFRSTNRNLHEYLSAPPEGFRTVPRGRYKPTESETVENRQRYRKERTFPVPEQVPGRDDNGRLYMDRHFVIATAGIVSPRLYFHDATDVPDYGKVVVGYIGRHLTNGQTN
;
A
#
# COMPACT_ATOMS: atom_id res chain seq x y z
N ARG A 1 15.97 -13.60 -5.77
CA ARG A 1 15.52 -13.84 -5.36
C ARG A 1 14.81 -13.65 -4.67
N SER A 2 14.73 -13.72 -4.69
CA SER A 2 13.99 -13.21 -4.12
C SER A 2 13.73 -13.59 -2.99
N THR A 3 14.10 -12.95 -2.27
CA THR A 3 13.75 -13.09 -1.14
C THR A 3 12.49 -13.51 -0.97
N LEU A 4 12.34 -14.61 -0.70
CA LEU A 4 11.15 -15.02 -0.59
C LEU A 4 10.61 -14.76 0.63
N PHE A 5 9.75 -13.85 0.64
CA PHE A 5 8.97 -13.73 1.79
C PHE A 5 8.00 -14.85 1.78
N PRO A 6 7.71 -15.45 2.89
CA PRO A 6 6.69 -16.47 3.01
C PRO A 6 5.35 -16.02 2.48
N TYR A 7 5.07 -14.72 2.57
CA TYR A 7 3.82 -14.16 2.08
C TYR A 7 3.70 -14.31 0.57
N THR A 8 4.76 -14.08 -0.18
CA THR A 8 4.72 -14.18 -1.62
C THR A 8 4.34 -15.58 -2.06
N THR A 9 4.95 -16.58 -1.43
CA THR A 9 4.65 -17.96 -1.75
C THR A 9 3.20 -18.29 -1.42
N LEU A 10 2.69 -17.81 -0.30
CA LEU A 10 1.33 -18.06 0.11
C LEU A 10 0.34 -17.43 -0.86
N PHE A 11 0.58 -16.21 -1.31
CA PHE A 11 -0.33 -15.56 -2.23
C PHE A 11 -0.47 -16.39 -3.50
N ARG A 12 0.64 -16.89 -4.01
CA ARG A 12 0.61 -17.69 -5.23
C ARG A 12 -0.11 -19.01 -5.00
N SER A 13 0.13 -19.64 -3.86
CA SER A 13 -0.49 -20.92 -3.55
C SER A 13 -1.99 -20.82 -3.38
N THR A 14 -2.46 -19.73 -2.81
CA THR A 14 -3.89 -19.54 -2.54
C THR A 14 -4.58 -18.71 -3.60
N ASN A 15 -3.82 -18.26 -4.62
CA ASN A 15 -4.34 -17.43 -5.70
C ASN A 15 -4.95 -16.14 -5.18
N ARG A 16 -4.32 -15.55 -4.16
CA ARG A 16 -4.79 -14.31 -3.54
C ARG A 16 -3.76 -13.21 -3.73
N ASN A 17 -4.24 -11.97 -3.83
CA ASN A 17 -3.34 -10.83 -3.84
C ASN A 17 -3.09 -10.36 -2.40
N LEU A 18 -2.23 -9.38 -2.24
CA LEU A 18 -1.87 -8.90 -0.91
C LEU A 18 -3.06 -8.31 -0.18
N HIS A 19 -3.91 -7.57 -0.89
CA HIS A 19 -5.07 -6.96 -0.26
C HIS A 19 -5.99 -8.03 0.35
N GLU A 20 -6.24 -9.09 -0.38
CA GLU A 20 -7.08 -10.17 0.11
C GLU A 20 -6.47 -10.84 1.33
N TYR A 21 -5.16 -11.06 1.29
CA TYR A 21 -4.46 -11.66 2.42
C TYR A 21 -4.57 -10.78 3.67
N LEU A 22 -4.37 -9.47 3.51
CA LEU A 22 -4.39 -8.56 4.65
C LEU A 22 -5.80 -8.38 5.21
N SER A 23 -6.81 -8.49 4.35
CA SER A 23 -8.20 -8.32 4.80
C SER A 23 -8.75 -9.56 5.50
N ALA A 24 -8.30 -10.73 5.06
CA ALA A 24 -8.77 -12.00 5.62
C ALA A 24 -7.65 -13.01 5.60
N PRO A 25 -6.67 -12.88 6.50
CA PRO A 25 -5.51 -13.77 6.49
C PRO A 25 -5.91 -15.19 6.84
N PRO A 26 -5.28 -16.18 6.21
CA PRO A 26 -5.56 -17.57 6.54
C PRO A 26 -5.17 -17.84 7.99
N GLU A 27 -5.92 -18.70 8.62
CA GLU A 27 -5.69 -19.06 10.01
C GLU A 27 -4.27 -19.62 10.18
N GLY A 28 -3.59 -19.18 11.21
CA GLY A 28 -2.24 -19.66 11.50
C GLY A 28 -1.13 -18.95 10.77
N PHE A 29 -1.46 -18.02 9.87
CA PHE A 29 -0.44 -17.30 9.13
C PHE A 29 -0.26 -15.87 9.67
N ARG A 30 0.90 -15.29 9.39
CA ARG A 30 1.21 -13.99 9.90
C ARG A 30 0.34 -12.91 9.27
N THR A 31 0.03 -11.91 10.07
CA THR A 31 -0.72 -10.76 9.59
C THR A 31 -0.25 -9.53 10.37
N VAL A 32 -0.72 -8.36 9.98
CA VAL A 32 -0.42 -7.15 10.72
C VAL A 32 -1.47 -6.94 11.79
N PRO A 33 -1.15 -6.20 12.85
CA PRO A 33 -2.12 -5.92 13.90
C PRO A 33 -3.35 -5.21 13.34
N ARG A 34 -4.49 -5.50 13.96
CA ARG A 34 -5.75 -4.92 13.54
C ARG A 34 -5.67 -3.39 13.52
N GLY A 35 -6.22 -2.80 12.50
CA GLY A 35 -6.24 -1.34 12.39
C GLY A 35 -5.00 -0.72 11.81
N ARG A 36 -3.94 -1.50 11.60
CA ARG A 36 -2.72 -0.95 11.00
C ARG A 36 -2.76 -0.91 9.50
N TYR A 37 -3.51 -1.80 8.88
CA TYR A 37 -3.65 -1.78 7.43
C TYR A 37 -4.87 -0.96 7.06
N LYS A 38 -4.67 0.03 6.20
CA LYS A 38 -5.74 0.91 5.73
C LYS A 38 -5.86 0.74 4.22
N PRO A 39 -6.93 0.10 3.75
CA PRO A 39 -7.08 -0.13 2.30
C PRO A 39 -7.44 1.11 1.50
N THR A 40 -7.94 2.15 2.16
CA THR A 40 -8.34 3.38 1.47
C THR A 40 -7.99 4.59 2.31
N GLU A 41 -8.08 5.75 1.70
CA GLU A 41 -7.97 7.01 2.41
C GLU A 41 -9.36 7.51 2.79
N SER A 42 -9.43 8.58 3.56
CA SER A 42 -10.70 9.19 3.91
C SER A 42 -11.33 9.82 2.67
N GLU A 43 -12.62 10.05 2.72
CA GLU A 43 -13.34 10.66 1.62
C GLU A 43 -12.78 12.04 1.28
N THR A 44 -12.39 12.81 2.28
CA THR A 44 -11.80 14.12 2.07
C THR A 44 -10.52 14.02 1.25
N VAL A 45 -9.66 13.06 1.57
CA VAL A 45 -8.41 12.86 0.85
C VAL A 45 -8.68 12.37 -0.57
N GLU A 46 -9.59 11.42 -0.73
CA GLU A 46 -9.89 10.86 -2.03
C GLU A 46 -10.43 11.91 -3.00
N ASN A 47 -11.18 12.87 -2.49
CA ASN A 47 -11.87 13.85 -3.32
C ASN A 47 -11.14 15.16 -3.52
N ARG A 48 -9.97 15.34 -2.92
CA ARG A 48 -9.23 16.59 -3.06
C ARG A 48 -7.93 16.38 -3.82
N GLN A 49 -7.80 17.13 -4.90
CA GLN A 49 -6.66 17.01 -5.81
C GLN A 49 -5.31 17.17 -5.09
N ARG A 50 -5.21 18.12 -4.20
CA ARG A 50 -3.93 18.37 -3.53
C ARG A 50 -3.51 17.20 -2.62
N TYR A 51 -4.47 16.51 -2.00
CA TYR A 51 -4.14 15.37 -1.16
C TYR A 51 -3.79 14.15 -2.02
N ARG A 52 -4.49 13.98 -3.12
CA ARG A 52 -4.19 12.90 -4.04
C ARG A 52 -2.79 13.06 -4.64
N LYS A 53 -2.39 14.30 -4.93
CA LYS A 53 -1.08 14.58 -5.47
C LYS A 53 0.03 14.15 -4.52
N GLU A 54 -0.15 14.37 -3.23
CA GLU A 54 0.83 13.95 -2.24
C GLU A 54 0.97 12.44 -2.18
N ARG A 55 -0.03 11.71 -2.61
CA ARG A 55 -0.06 10.26 -2.56
C ARG A 55 0.11 9.61 -3.92
N THR A 56 0.66 10.35 -4.87
CA THR A 56 0.92 9.87 -6.21
C THR A 56 2.44 9.75 -6.38
N PHE A 57 2.92 8.53 -6.59
CA PHE A 57 4.34 8.23 -6.53
C PHE A 57 4.81 7.53 -7.79
N PRO A 58 6.10 7.66 -8.15
CA PRO A 58 6.63 6.97 -9.33
C PRO A 58 6.62 5.47 -9.13
N VAL A 59 6.30 4.74 -10.18
CA VAL A 59 6.26 3.28 -10.17
C VAL A 59 6.97 2.75 -11.41
N PRO A 60 7.44 1.48 -11.37
CA PRO A 60 8.08 0.87 -12.54
C PRO A 60 7.13 0.74 -13.73
N GLU A 61 7.69 0.69 -14.92
CA GLU A 61 6.86 0.61 -16.13
C GLU A 61 6.03 -0.65 -16.22
N GLN A 62 6.40 -1.71 -15.52
CA GLN A 62 5.63 -2.94 -15.54
C GLN A 62 4.28 -2.80 -14.82
N VAL A 63 4.12 -1.75 -14.00
CA VAL A 63 2.91 -1.58 -13.20
C VAL A 63 1.85 -0.87 -14.03
N PRO A 64 0.68 -1.47 -14.21
CA PRO A 64 -0.38 -0.85 -15.00
C PRO A 64 -1.05 0.30 -14.23
N GLY A 65 -1.71 1.18 -14.95
CA GLY A 65 -2.46 2.28 -14.34
C GLY A 65 -1.68 3.55 -14.12
N ARG A 66 -0.42 3.60 -14.57
CA ARG A 66 0.41 4.79 -14.42
C ARG A 66 -0.13 5.95 -15.24
N ASP A 67 0.09 7.15 -14.74
CA ASP A 67 -0.26 8.35 -15.51
C ASP A 67 0.85 8.65 -16.52
N ASP A 68 0.71 9.77 -17.24
CA ASP A 68 1.64 10.14 -18.29
C ASP A 68 3.04 10.42 -17.76
N ASN A 69 3.18 10.66 -16.48
CA ASN A 69 4.47 10.93 -15.85
C ASN A 69 5.05 9.70 -15.17
N GLY A 70 4.44 8.53 -15.38
CA GLY A 70 4.92 7.30 -14.77
C GLY A 70 4.63 7.18 -13.28
N ARG A 71 3.58 7.86 -12.81
CA ARG A 71 3.24 7.89 -11.40
C ARG A 71 1.87 7.26 -11.19
N LEU A 72 1.63 6.82 -9.96
CA LEU A 72 0.38 6.15 -9.62
C LEU A 72 -0.10 6.62 -8.26
N TYR A 73 -1.38 6.89 -8.15
CA TYR A 73 -2.00 7.24 -6.88
C TYR A 73 -2.07 6.00 -6.00
N MET A 74 -1.67 6.13 -4.75
CA MET A 74 -1.68 5.03 -3.79
C MET A 74 -2.48 5.43 -2.58
N ASP A 75 -3.56 4.71 -2.30
CA ASP A 75 -4.36 4.97 -1.11
C ASP A 75 -4.16 3.91 -0.04
N ARG A 76 -3.65 2.74 -0.40
CA ARG A 76 -3.40 1.68 0.58
C ARG A 76 -2.15 1.97 1.37
N HIS A 77 -2.25 1.85 2.66
CA HIS A 77 -1.08 2.16 3.50
C HIS A 77 -1.15 1.45 4.84
N PHE A 78 0.01 1.37 5.49
CA PHE A 78 0.12 0.86 6.85
C PHE A 78 0.42 2.00 7.79
N VAL A 79 -0.16 1.94 8.97
CA VAL A 79 0.18 2.83 10.08
C VAL A 79 1.30 2.13 10.82
N ILE A 80 2.52 2.64 10.74
CA ILE A 80 3.68 1.99 11.33
C ILE A 80 3.68 2.16 12.84
N ALA A 81 3.36 3.36 13.29
CA ALA A 81 3.27 3.64 14.71
C ALA A 81 2.22 4.70 14.95
N THR A 82 1.56 4.65 16.08
CA THR A 82 0.52 5.62 16.41
C THR A 82 0.95 6.62 17.48
N ALA A 83 2.06 6.35 18.14
CA ALA A 83 2.54 7.23 19.18
C ALA A 83 3.50 8.26 18.63
N GLY A 84 3.53 9.42 19.24
CA GLY A 84 4.46 10.46 18.87
C GLY A 84 3.92 11.39 17.81
N ILE A 85 4.69 12.44 17.54
CA ILE A 85 4.29 13.47 16.62
C ILE A 85 4.36 13.04 15.16
N VAL A 86 5.32 12.19 14.85
CA VAL A 86 5.57 11.80 13.46
C VAL A 86 4.50 10.86 12.90
N SER A 87 4.07 9.91 13.68
CA SER A 87 3.05 8.95 13.27
C SER A 87 3.30 8.41 11.86
N PRO A 88 4.38 7.65 11.66
CA PRO A 88 4.81 7.29 10.30
C PRO A 88 3.84 6.35 9.57
N ARG A 89 3.87 6.48 8.27
CA ARG A 89 3.02 5.71 7.35
C ARG A 89 3.86 5.10 6.25
N LEU A 90 3.39 3.98 5.70
CA LEU A 90 3.99 3.35 4.54
C LEU A 90 2.89 3.18 3.48
N TYR A 91 3.06 3.85 2.36
CA TYR A 91 2.10 3.76 1.24
C TYR A 91 2.64 2.80 0.19
N PHE A 92 1.77 1.99 -0.37
CA PHE A 92 2.20 0.97 -1.32
C PHE A 92 1.12 0.68 -2.36
N HIS A 93 1.54 0.05 -3.45
CA HIS A 93 0.63 -0.47 -4.46
C HIS A 93 0.84 -1.97 -4.56
N ASP A 94 -0.26 -2.71 -4.53
CA ASP A 94 -0.21 -4.17 -4.60
C ASP A 94 -0.17 -4.58 -6.07
N ALA A 95 0.98 -4.97 -6.54
CA ALA A 95 1.17 -5.49 -7.90
C ALA A 95 1.53 -6.97 -7.86
N THR A 96 1.12 -7.67 -6.82
CA THR A 96 1.44 -9.09 -6.66
C THR A 96 0.73 -9.96 -7.69
N ASP A 97 -0.35 -9.47 -8.29
CA ASP A 97 -1.08 -10.21 -9.31
C ASP A 97 -0.72 -9.76 -10.73
N VAL A 98 0.26 -8.88 -10.90
CA VAL A 98 0.70 -8.47 -12.23
C VAL A 98 1.57 -9.58 -12.83
N PRO A 99 1.22 -10.13 -14.00
CA PRO A 99 2.00 -11.22 -14.59
C PRO A 99 3.46 -10.84 -14.78
N ASP A 100 4.34 -11.76 -14.44
CA ASP A 100 5.80 -11.61 -14.58
C ASP A 100 6.41 -10.49 -13.75
N TYR A 101 5.65 -9.92 -12.84
CA TYR A 101 6.17 -8.90 -11.93
C TYR A 101 6.02 -9.37 -10.47
N GLY A 102 4.79 -9.51 -9.99
CA GLY A 102 4.50 -10.14 -8.70
C GLY A 102 5.08 -9.48 -7.47
N LYS A 103 5.13 -8.16 -7.42
CA LYS A 103 5.76 -7.43 -6.31
C LYS A 103 4.85 -6.37 -5.71
N VAL A 104 5.20 -5.96 -4.50
CA VAL A 104 4.56 -4.82 -3.86
C VAL A 104 5.46 -3.62 -4.13
N VAL A 105 4.90 -2.53 -4.60
CA VAL A 105 5.65 -1.32 -4.88
C VAL A 105 5.45 -0.34 -3.73
N VAL A 106 6.54 0.02 -3.06
CA VAL A 106 6.46 1.00 -1.97
C VAL A 106 6.63 2.39 -2.57
N GLY A 107 5.66 3.25 -2.35
CA GLY A 107 5.71 4.61 -2.87
C GLY A 107 6.26 5.61 -1.87
N TYR A 108 6.00 5.38 -0.60
CA TYR A 108 6.41 6.36 0.42
C TYR A 108 6.50 5.72 1.79
N ILE A 109 7.51 6.08 2.54
CA ILE A 109 7.59 5.70 3.94
C ILE A 109 8.09 6.92 4.69
N GLY A 110 7.35 7.37 5.67
CA GLY A 110 7.72 8.58 6.39
C GLY A 110 6.56 9.14 7.18
N ARG A 111 6.61 10.44 7.41
CA ARG A 111 5.63 11.12 8.25
C ARG A 111 4.24 11.05 7.63
N HIS A 112 3.25 11.15 8.50
CA HIS A 112 1.85 11.21 8.09
C HIS A 112 1.67 12.33 7.04
N LEU A 113 1.07 11.99 5.92
CA LEU A 113 0.82 12.98 4.88
C LEU A 113 -0.38 13.85 5.27
N THR A 114 -0.50 15.00 4.63
CA THR A 114 -1.55 15.93 5.02
C THR A 114 -2.95 15.40 4.68
N ASN A 115 -3.91 15.81 5.48
CA ASN A 115 -5.31 15.52 5.22
C ASN A 115 -6.12 16.67 5.81
N GLY A 116 -7.42 16.57 5.81
CA GLY A 116 -8.27 17.66 6.25
C GLY A 116 -8.16 18.02 7.72
N GLN A 117 -7.48 17.17 8.51
CA GLN A 117 -7.36 17.39 9.95
C GLN A 117 -5.97 17.79 10.39
N THR A 118 -4.97 17.52 9.53
CA THR A 118 -3.60 17.83 9.92
C THR A 118 -3.15 19.03 9.18
N ASN A 119 -3.28 20.05 9.44
CA ASN A 119 -2.82 21.15 8.67
C ASN A 119 -1.50 21.61 9.01
#